data_494b8c137e2e5141cd1b1253ef554fab
#
_entry.id   494b8c137e2e5141cd1b1253ef554fab
#
_cell.length_a   1.000
_cell.length_b   1.000
_cell.length_c   1.000
_cell.angle_alpha   90.00
_cell.angle_beta   90.00
_cell.angle_gamma   90.00
#
_symmetry.space_group_name_H-M   'P 1'
#
loop_
_entity.id
_entity.type
_entity.pdbx_description
1 polymer ?
#
loop_
_entity_poly.entity_id
_entity_poly.type
_entity_poly.pdbx_seq_one_letter_code
_entity_poly.pdbx_strand_id
1 'polypeptide(L)'
;MIRINQLKLPVDHTEEALWAKAAKTLKIPVKEIRSVTIMKQSVDARKKEDIHFTYCVDVETAREESVIHKAKNGNVTIAEKKEYQFPKPGTEKMSHRPVIIGAGPAGLFCGIMLARNGYCPLLLERGEPVEKRREAVDQFWMGGMLKPDSX
;
A
#
# COMPACT_ATOMS: atom_id res chain seq x y z
N MET A 1 5.02 0.90 18.19
CA MET A 1 4.66 -0.38 17.55
C MET A 1 5.91 -1.11 17.10
N ILE A 2 5.84 -2.42 17.03
CA ILE A 2 6.96 -3.29 16.62
C ILE A 2 6.67 -3.79 15.20
N ARG A 3 7.60 -3.59 14.29
CA ARG A 3 7.51 -4.15 12.92
C ARG A 3 8.19 -5.50 12.85
N ILE A 4 7.46 -6.48 12.30
CA ILE A 4 8.00 -7.80 12.02
C ILE A 4 7.99 -7.99 10.51
N ASN A 5 9.16 -8.22 9.94
CA ASN A 5 9.33 -8.50 8.53
C ASN A 5 9.47 -10.01 8.30
N GLN A 6 9.17 -10.46 7.08
CA GLN A 6 9.41 -11.83 6.62
C GLN A 6 8.68 -12.91 7.44
N LEU A 7 7.47 -12.60 7.94
CA LEU A 7 6.60 -13.62 8.55
C LEU A 7 6.01 -14.49 7.44
N LYS A 8 6.34 -15.79 7.45
CA LYS A 8 5.88 -16.73 6.43
C LYS A 8 4.75 -17.58 6.98
N LEU A 9 3.68 -17.75 6.19
CA LEU A 9 2.52 -18.57 6.51
C LEU A 9 2.00 -19.27 5.25
N PRO A 10 1.45 -20.49 5.37
CA PRO A 10 0.81 -21.16 4.24
C PRO A 10 -0.32 -20.31 3.64
N VAL A 11 -0.67 -20.55 2.37
CA VAL A 11 -1.71 -19.73 1.69
C VAL A 11 -3.10 -19.90 2.31
N ASP A 12 -3.35 -21.02 2.96
CA ASP A 12 -4.64 -21.38 3.59
C ASP A 12 -4.70 -21.07 5.10
N HIS A 13 -3.75 -20.27 5.62
CA HIS A 13 -3.73 -19.93 7.05
C HIS A 13 -4.91 -19.02 7.46
N THR A 14 -5.24 -19.06 8.73
CA THR A 14 -6.26 -18.18 9.33
C THR A 14 -5.63 -16.91 9.92
N GLU A 15 -6.46 -15.93 10.25
CA GLU A 15 -6.00 -14.72 10.93
C GLU A 15 -5.34 -15.05 12.28
N GLU A 16 -5.92 -16.01 13.02
CA GLU A 16 -5.37 -16.45 14.31
C GLU A 16 -3.96 -17.03 14.16
N ALA A 17 -3.68 -17.70 13.04
CA ALA A 17 -2.35 -18.23 12.76
C ALA A 17 -1.32 -17.09 12.55
N LEU A 18 -1.76 -15.98 11.94
CA LEU A 18 -0.90 -14.79 11.80
C LEU A 18 -0.56 -14.19 13.18
N TRP A 19 -1.57 -14.04 14.04
CA TRP A 19 -1.36 -13.54 15.42
C TRP A 19 -0.45 -14.49 16.20
N ALA A 20 -0.66 -15.79 16.13
CA ALA A 20 0.16 -16.79 16.80
C ALA A 20 1.62 -16.76 16.30
N LYS A 21 1.80 -16.61 15.00
CA LYS A 21 3.14 -16.50 14.37
C LYS A 21 3.86 -15.23 14.84
N ALA A 22 3.15 -14.11 14.90
CA ALA A 22 3.71 -12.84 15.41
C ALA A 22 4.13 -12.99 16.88
N ALA A 23 3.25 -13.54 17.72
CA ALA A 23 3.52 -13.79 19.13
C ALA A 23 4.77 -14.67 19.32
N LYS A 24 4.85 -15.76 18.59
CA LYS A 24 6.01 -16.68 18.59
C LYS A 24 7.30 -15.96 18.19
N THR A 25 7.24 -15.12 17.17
CA THR A 25 8.40 -14.36 16.67
C THR A 25 8.88 -13.37 17.74
N LEU A 26 7.95 -12.73 18.43
CA LEU A 26 8.24 -11.78 19.52
C LEU A 26 8.57 -12.46 20.85
N LYS A 27 8.37 -13.77 20.98
CA LYS A 27 8.56 -14.55 22.21
C LYS A 27 7.69 -14.05 23.36
N ILE A 28 6.43 -13.70 23.04
CA ILE A 28 5.42 -13.26 24.02
C ILE A 28 4.13 -14.08 23.84
N PRO A 29 3.30 -14.17 24.87
CA PRO A 29 1.97 -14.78 24.72
C PRO A 29 1.08 -13.96 23.77
N VAL A 30 0.21 -14.63 23.01
CA VAL A 30 -0.73 -13.96 22.08
C VAL A 30 -1.57 -12.90 22.82
N LYS A 31 -1.99 -13.17 24.03
CA LYS A 31 -2.81 -12.27 24.86
C LYS A 31 -2.13 -10.92 25.18
N GLU A 32 -0.82 -10.82 25.00
CA GLU A 32 -0.09 -9.56 25.18
C GLU A 32 -0.08 -8.69 23.94
N ILE A 33 -0.55 -9.21 22.80
CA ILE A 33 -0.71 -8.47 21.55
C ILE A 33 -2.05 -7.76 21.58
N ARG A 34 -2.03 -6.43 21.38
CA ARG A 34 -3.23 -5.59 21.32
C ARG A 34 -3.79 -5.50 19.89
N SER A 35 -2.89 -5.40 18.93
CA SER A 35 -3.27 -5.34 17.51
C SER A 35 -2.16 -5.86 16.61
N VAL A 36 -2.56 -6.40 15.44
CA VAL A 36 -1.65 -6.78 14.35
C VAL A 36 -2.17 -6.10 13.08
N THR A 37 -1.38 -5.19 12.54
CA THR A 37 -1.73 -4.47 11.30
C THR A 37 -0.86 -4.97 10.16
N ILE A 38 -1.48 -5.46 9.10
CA ILE A 38 -0.75 -5.93 7.91
C ILE A 38 -0.29 -4.71 7.12
N MET A 39 1.02 -4.51 7.04
CA MET A 39 1.64 -3.43 6.26
C MET A 39 1.94 -3.87 4.83
N LYS A 40 2.24 -5.15 4.65
CA LYS A 40 2.51 -5.73 3.34
C LYS A 40 2.23 -7.22 3.37
N GLN A 41 1.61 -7.72 2.30
CA GLN A 41 1.43 -9.14 2.04
C GLN A 41 1.96 -9.42 0.62
N SER A 42 2.79 -10.44 0.50
CA SER A 42 3.37 -10.85 -0.79
C SER A 42 3.26 -12.37 -0.93
N VAL A 43 3.05 -12.85 -2.12
CA VAL A 43 3.11 -14.29 -2.42
C VAL A 43 4.55 -14.66 -2.75
N ASP A 44 5.08 -15.67 -2.10
CA ASP A 44 6.35 -16.29 -2.48
C ASP A 44 6.03 -17.62 -3.15
N ALA A 45 6.15 -17.67 -4.47
CA ALA A 45 5.87 -18.83 -5.31
C ALA A 45 7.12 -19.29 -6.07
N ARG A 46 8.31 -18.94 -5.58
CA ARG A 46 9.58 -19.35 -6.23
C ARG A 46 9.76 -20.85 -6.25
N LYS A 47 9.17 -21.56 -5.29
CA LYS A 47 9.13 -23.02 -5.24
C LYS A 47 7.69 -23.48 -5.39
N LYS A 48 7.38 -24.23 -6.43
CA LYS A 48 6.01 -24.69 -6.74
C LYS A 48 5.40 -25.53 -5.60
N GLU A 49 6.24 -26.29 -4.91
CA GLU A 49 5.80 -27.17 -3.82
C GLU A 49 5.66 -26.45 -2.47
N ASP A 50 6.11 -25.18 -2.38
CA ASP A 50 6.13 -24.40 -1.12
C ASP A 50 5.70 -22.96 -1.40
N ILE A 51 4.46 -22.80 -1.83
CA ILE A 51 3.87 -21.47 -2.02
C ILE A 51 3.36 -20.96 -0.68
N HIS A 52 3.77 -19.76 -0.30
CA HIS A 52 3.37 -19.19 0.99
C HIS A 52 3.25 -17.67 0.90
N PHE A 53 2.49 -17.10 1.85
CA PHE A 53 2.46 -15.66 2.04
C PHE A 53 3.63 -15.21 2.91
N THR A 54 4.21 -14.08 2.55
CA THR A 54 5.21 -13.40 3.35
C THR A 54 4.63 -12.05 3.78
N TYR A 55 4.58 -11.83 5.08
CA TYR A 55 3.98 -10.64 5.68
C TYR A 55 5.03 -9.71 6.25
N CYS A 56 4.72 -8.41 6.18
CA CYS A 56 5.27 -7.38 7.06
C CYS A 56 4.11 -6.89 7.91
N VAL A 57 4.23 -6.98 9.22
CA VAL A 57 3.16 -6.57 10.14
C VAL A 57 3.70 -5.61 11.20
N ASP A 58 2.84 -4.68 11.62
CA ASP A 58 3.08 -3.84 12.79
C ASP A 58 2.24 -4.37 13.95
N VAL A 59 2.91 -4.64 15.06
CA VAL A 59 2.31 -5.24 16.25
C VAL A 59 2.34 -4.22 17.38
N GLU A 60 1.19 -4.03 18.02
CA GLU A 60 1.08 -3.23 19.25
C GLU A 60 1.09 -4.14 20.47
N THR A 61 1.97 -3.83 21.43
CA THR A 61 2.08 -4.56 22.69
C THR A 61 2.61 -3.61 23.77
N ALA A 62 2.53 -4.02 25.01
CA ALA A 62 3.18 -3.29 26.09
C ALA A 62 4.70 -3.56 26.08
N ARG A 63 5.49 -2.61 26.56
CA ARG A 63 6.95 -2.75 26.74
C ARG A 63 7.70 -3.11 25.45
N GLU A 64 7.43 -2.39 24.39
CA GLU A 64 7.94 -2.67 23.05
C GLU A 64 9.46 -2.86 22.98
N GLU A 65 10.23 -1.99 23.64
CA GLU A 65 11.70 -2.06 23.64
C GLU A 65 12.19 -3.37 24.25
N SER A 66 11.60 -3.77 25.38
CA SER A 66 11.94 -5.02 26.06
C SER A 66 11.62 -6.24 25.18
N VAL A 67 10.48 -6.20 24.48
CA VAL A 67 10.05 -7.27 23.57
C VAL A 67 11.03 -7.39 22.39
N ILE A 68 11.43 -6.28 21.80
CA ILE A 68 12.40 -6.28 20.68
C ILE A 68 13.74 -6.88 21.14
N HIS A 69 14.23 -6.43 22.31
CA HIS A 69 15.48 -6.93 22.85
C HIS A 69 15.42 -8.44 23.13
N LYS A 70 14.30 -8.92 23.68
CA LYS A 70 14.05 -10.34 23.97
C LYS A 70 13.92 -11.18 22.70
N ALA A 71 13.33 -10.63 21.64
CA ALA A 71 13.12 -11.34 20.39
C ALA A 71 14.45 -11.78 19.76
N LYS A 72 15.49 -10.94 19.81
CA LYS A 72 16.81 -11.19 19.22
C LYS A 72 16.72 -11.66 17.77
N ASN A 73 15.94 -10.92 16.97
CA ASN A 73 15.62 -11.30 15.60
C ASN A 73 15.79 -10.05 14.70
N GLY A 74 16.66 -10.14 13.70
CA GLY A 74 16.93 -9.02 12.80
C GLY A 74 15.73 -8.56 11.96
N ASN A 75 14.68 -9.38 11.88
CA ASN A 75 13.44 -9.01 11.21
C ASN A 75 12.45 -8.25 12.14
N VAL A 76 12.83 -8.05 13.41
CA VAL A 76 12.00 -7.36 14.41
C VAL A 76 12.62 -6.00 14.69
N THR A 77 11.91 -4.92 14.38
CA THR A 77 12.41 -3.54 14.52
C THR A 77 11.32 -2.64 15.11
N ILE A 78 11.68 -1.44 15.51
CA ILE A 78 10.68 -0.41 15.84
C ILE A 78 9.98 0.00 14.55
N ALA A 79 8.66 0.07 14.57
CA ALA A 79 7.87 0.52 13.43
C ALA A 79 7.96 2.04 13.32
N GLU A 80 8.57 2.52 12.27
CA GLU A 80 8.57 3.93 11.92
C GLU A 80 7.39 4.23 11.02
N LYS A 81 6.49 5.09 11.45
CA LYS A 81 5.38 5.55 10.64
C LYS A 81 5.86 6.70 9.76
N LYS A 82 6.18 6.38 8.53
CA LYS A 82 6.55 7.40 7.54
C LYS A 82 5.27 7.98 6.94
N GLU A 83 5.02 9.25 7.23
CA GLU A 83 3.92 9.99 6.61
C GLU A 83 4.49 10.91 5.53
N TYR A 84 3.82 10.92 4.39
CA TYR A 84 4.20 11.83 3.31
C TYR A 84 4.03 13.27 3.79
N GLN A 85 5.08 14.07 3.63
CA GLN A 85 5.05 15.49 3.92
C GLN A 85 5.02 16.26 2.59
N PHE A 86 3.96 16.99 2.36
CA PHE A 86 3.89 17.84 1.18
C PHE A 86 5.01 18.91 1.26
N PRO A 87 5.74 19.17 0.17
CA PRO A 87 6.78 20.20 0.21
C PRO A 87 6.21 21.56 0.62
N LYS A 88 6.97 22.31 1.38
CA LYS A 88 6.56 23.66 1.77
C LYS A 88 6.37 24.50 0.50
N PRO A 89 5.25 25.25 0.41
CA PRO A 89 5.04 26.10 -0.76
C PRO A 89 6.08 27.20 -0.84
N GLY A 90 6.37 27.64 -2.05
CA GLY A 90 7.21 28.79 -2.29
C GLY A 90 6.51 30.10 -1.90
N THR A 91 7.24 31.19 -1.94
CA THR A 91 6.73 32.53 -1.60
C THR A 91 6.15 33.27 -2.81
N GLU A 92 6.45 32.82 -4.01
CA GLU A 92 5.94 33.45 -5.22
C GLU A 92 4.47 33.13 -5.45
N LYS A 93 3.69 34.16 -5.74
CA LYS A 93 2.27 33.98 -6.05
C LYS A 93 2.11 33.42 -7.46
N MET A 94 1.42 32.33 -7.58
CA MET A 94 1.11 31.73 -8.89
C MET A 94 0.05 32.57 -9.61
N SER A 95 0.33 32.94 -10.85
CA SER A 95 -0.60 33.72 -11.70
C SER A 95 -1.67 32.83 -12.32
N HIS A 96 -1.41 31.51 -12.43
CA HIS A 96 -2.32 30.57 -13.07
C HIS A 96 -2.46 29.28 -12.24
N ARG A 97 -3.53 28.54 -12.50
CA ARG A 97 -3.78 27.25 -11.87
C ARG A 97 -2.72 26.21 -12.34
N PRO A 98 -2.23 25.34 -11.44
CA PRO A 98 -1.41 24.22 -11.90
C PRO A 98 -2.21 23.34 -12.88
N VAL A 99 -1.59 22.93 -13.97
CA VAL A 99 -2.20 22.05 -14.95
C VAL A 99 -1.59 20.64 -14.81
N ILE A 100 -2.44 19.63 -14.68
CA ILE A 100 -2.06 18.22 -14.62
C ILE A 100 -2.54 17.56 -15.91
N ILE A 101 -1.64 16.93 -16.64
CA ILE A 101 -1.98 16.26 -17.89
C ILE A 101 -2.05 14.75 -17.63
N GLY A 102 -3.25 14.19 -17.78
CA GLY A 102 -3.56 12.78 -17.59
C GLY A 102 -4.20 12.49 -16.23
N ALA A 103 -5.31 11.72 -16.25
CA ALA A 103 -6.04 11.27 -15.06
C ALA A 103 -5.67 9.83 -14.66
N GLY A 104 -4.45 9.41 -14.96
CA GLY A 104 -3.92 8.15 -14.44
C GLY A 104 -3.60 8.26 -12.93
N PRO A 105 -3.13 7.17 -12.31
CA PRO A 105 -2.86 7.20 -10.85
C PRO A 105 -1.98 8.37 -10.40
N ALA A 106 -0.92 8.69 -11.14
CA ALA A 106 -0.03 9.80 -10.79
C ALA A 106 -0.76 11.15 -10.84
N GLY A 107 -1.54 11.38 -11.92
CA GLY A 107 -2.29 12.63 -12.06
C GLY A 107 -3.37 12.81 -11.01
N LEU A 108 -4.09 11.74 -10.68
CA LEU A 108 -5.12 11.77 -9.65
C LEU A 108 -4.53 12.07 -8.27
N PHE A 109 -3.44 11.38 -7.88
CA PHE A 109 -2.78 11.65 -6.60
C PHE A 109 -2.16 13.05 -6.56
N CYS A 110 -1.57 13.51 -7.66
CA CYS A 110 -1.05 14.87 -7.77
C CYS A 110 -2.19 15.89 -7.54
N GLY A 111 -3.32 15.69 -8.21
CA GLY A 111 -4.49 16.55 -8.07
C GLY A 111 -5.01 16.62 -6.64
N ILE A 112 -5.15 15.46 -5.98
CA ILE A 112 -5.59 15.37 -4.59
C ILE A 112 -4.61 16.12 -3.68
N MET A 113 -3.32 15.88 -3.85
CA MET A 113 -2.30 16.50 -2.98
C MET A 113 -2.25 18.02 -3.16
N LEU A 114 -2.32 18.49 -4.40
CA LEU A 114 -2.36 19.94 -4.67
C LEU A 114 -3.63 20.56 -4.08
N ALA A 115 -4.79 19.94 -4.29
CA ALA A 115 -6.06 20.46 -3.77
C ALA A 115 -6.07 20.52 -2.23
N ARG A 116 -5.56 19.49 -1.55
CA ARG A 116 -5.45 19.44 -0.08
C ARG A 116 -4.53 20.53 0.48
N ASN A 117 -3.61 21.04 -0.35
CA ASN A 117 -2.68 22.08 0.05
C ASN A 117 -3.05 23.46 -0.50
N GLY A 118 -4.32 23.65 -0.86
CA GLY A 118 -4.87 24.96 -1.21
C GLY A 118 -4.69 25.39 -2.66
N TYR A 119 -4.11 24.57 -3.51
CA TYR A 119 -4.04 24.84 -4.94
C TYR A 119 -5.33 24.39 -5.62
N CYS A 120 -5.69 25.03 -6.71
CA CYS A 120 -6.86 24.65 -7.52
C CYS A 120 -6.40 24.05 -8.84
N PRO A 121 -5.91 22.81 -8.86
CA PRO A 121 -5.38 22.25 -10.10
C PRO A 121 -6.45 22.07 -11.17
N LEU A 122 -6.04 22.20 -12.43
CA LEU A 122 -6.84 21.83 -13.59
C LEU A 122 -6.30 20.50 -14.11
N LEU A 123 -7.13 19.46 -14.12
CA LEU A 123 -6.73 18.15 -14.61
C LEU A 123 -7.33 17.93 -16.00
N LEU A 124 -6.47 17.65 -16.96
CA LEU A 124 -6.86 17.38 -18.35
C LEU A 124 -6.67 15.88 -18.64
N GLU A 125 -7.70 15.24 -19.17
CA GLU A 125 -7.67 13.83 -19.54
C GLU A 125 -8.05 13.69 -21.03
N ARG A 126 -7.24 12.93 -21.75
CA ARG A 126 -7.48 12.65 -23.18
C ARG A 126 -8.55 11.57 -23.36
N GLY A 127 -8.58 10.61 -22.45
CA GLY A 127 -9.48 9.46 -22.55
C GLY A 127 -10.94 9.82 -22.41
N GLU A 128 -11.79 9.03 -23.05
CA GLU A 128 -13.24 9.16 -22.95
C GLU A 128 -13.75 8.80 -21.55
N PRO A 129 -14.94 9.28 -21.18
CA PRO A 129 -15.59 8.85 -19.93
C PRO A 129 -15.70 7.33 -19.82
N VAL A 130 -15.75 6.83 -18.57
CA VAL A 130 -15.67 5.40 -18.28
C VAL A 130 -16.73 4.56 -19.03
N GLU A 131 -17.92 5.12 -19.25
CA GLU A 131 -19.00 4.44 -19.97
C GLU A 131 -18.60 4.14 -21.42
N LYS A 132 -18.09 5.15 -22.12
CA LYS A 132 -17.63 5.00 -23.52
C LYS A 132 -16.39 4.11 -23.60
N ARG A 133 -15.50 4.24 -22.61
CA ARG A 133 -14.30 3.39 -22.55
C ARG A 133 -14.70 1.92 -22.40
N ARG A 134 -15.68 1.63 -21.53
CA ARG A 134 -16.21 0.28 -21.36
C ARG A 134 -16.75 -0.28 -22.69
N GLU A 135 -17.58 0.51 -23.39
CA GLU A 135 -18.12 0.11 -24.70
C GLU A 135 -17.00 -0.22 -25.69
N ALA A 136 -15.96 0.61 -25.75
CA ALA A 136 -14.83 0.38 -26.65
C ALA A 136 -14.05 -0.91 -26.30
N VAL A 137 -13.88 -1.20 -25.00
CA VAL A 137 -13.23 -2.42 -24.54
C VAL A 137 -14.08 -3.65 -24.88
N ASP A 138 -15.39 -3.59 -24.62
CA ASP A 138 -16.33 -4.68 -24.95
C ASP A 138 -16.33 -4.97 -26.46
N GLN A 139 -16.35 -3.92 -27.29
CA GLN A 139 -16.24 -4.06 -28.75
C GLN A 139 -14.93 -4.72 -29.17
N PHE A 140 -13.82 -4.35 -28.53
CA PHE A 140 -12.52 -4.98 -28.81
C PHE A 140 -12.53 -6.47 -28.46
N TRP A 141 -13.09 -6.82 -27.31
CA TRP A 141 -13.13 -8.22 -26.86
C TRP A 141 -14.06 -9.08 -27.70
N MET A 142 -15.16 -8.52 -28.18
CA MET A 142 -16.11 -9.24 -29.03
C MET A 142 -15.70 -9.27 -30.52
N GLY A 143 -15.21 -8.16 -31.07
CA GLY A 143 -14.95 -7.98 -32.49
C GLY A 143 -13.49 -7.88 -32.87
N GLY A 144 -12.58 -7.81 -31.93
CA GLY A 144 -11.15 -7.78 -32.16
C GLY A 144 -10.58 -6.47 -32.71
N MET A 145 -11.40 -5.45 -32.89
CA MET A 145 -10.92 -4.18 -33.50
C MET A 145 -10.44 -3.22 -32.39
N LEU A 146 -9.14 -3.00 -32.35
CA LEU A 146 -8.52 -2.06 -31.41
C LEU A 146 -8.73 -0.61 -31.89
N LYS A 147 -9.16 0.26 -30.98
CA LYS A 147 -9.22 1.71 -31.21
C LYS A 147 -7.99 2.35 -30.54
N PRO A 148 -6.92 2.63 -31.30
CA PRO A 148 -5.66 3.11 -30.68
C PRO A 148 -5.80 4.48 -30.01
N ASP A 149 -6.79 5.28 -30.39
CA ASP A 149 -7.01 6.61 -29.82
C ASP A 149 -7.80 6.59 -28.52
N SER A 150 -8.24 5.43 -28.07
CA SER A 150 -9.02 5.29 -26.85
C SER A 150 -8.24 5.06 -25.55
N UNK A 151 -7.24 5.13 -25.89
CA UNK A 151 -6.35 4.96 -24.93
C UNK A 151 -6.15 4.99 -23.76
#